data_c3d31ee6519c84ddb81f9871db6f4f5c
#
_entry.id   c3d31ee6519c84ddb81f9871db6f4f5c
#
_cell.length_a   1.000
_cell.length_b   1.000
_cell.length_c   1.000
_cell.angle_alpha   90.00
_cell.angle_beta   90.00
_cell.angle_gamma   90.00
#
_symmetry.space_group_name_H-M   'P 1'
#
loop_
_entity.id
_entity.type
_entity.pdbx_description
1 polymer ?
#
loop_
_entity_poly.entity_id
_entity_poly.type
_entity_poly.pdbx_seq_one_letter_code
_entity_poly.pdbx_strand_id
1 'polypeptide(L)'
;MARVKKGVTAHARHKKILKLAKGYRGTRSRLFKKANETVMKALYYARRDRRAKKREFRQLWIARINAAARINGTTNSRFIAGLTKAGVEVNRKMLADLAVNDAAAFAKLVEVAKNA
;
A
#
# COMPACT_ATOMS: atom_id res chain seq x y z
N MET A 1 38.67 -37.74 18.81
CA MET A 1 37.30 -37.43 18.37
C MET A 1 37.24 -36.08 17.64
N ALA A 2 36.54 -36.02 16.55
CA ALA A 2 36.34 -34.77 15.83
C ALA A 2 35.39 -33.87 16.62
N ARG A 3 35.74 -32.57 16.74
CA ARG A 3 34.91 -31.59 17.42
C ARG A 3 34.05 -30.88 16.40
N VAL A 4 32.73 -30.84 16.62
CA VAL A 4 31.79 -30.10 15.79
C VAL A 4 31.95 -28.60 16.07
N LYS A 5 32.21 -27.83 15.02
CA LYS A 5 32.30 -26.36 15.09
C LYS A 5 31.10 -25.77 14.37
N LYS A 6 30.46 -24.82 15.01
CA LYS A 6 29.34 -24.06 14.41
C LYS A 6 28.10 -24.88 14.06
N GLY A 7 27.94 -26.09 14.51
CA GLY A 7 26.78 -26.94 14.22
C GLY A 7 25.47 -26.31 14.71
N VAL A 8 25.44 -25.91 15.98
CA VAL A 8 24.24 -25.30 16.60
C VAL A 8 23.93 -23.94 16.00
N THR A 9 24.94 -23.10 15.82
CA THR A 9 24.73 -21.73 15.26
C THR A 9 24.28 -21.79 13.83
N ALA A 10 24.85 -22.64 13.00
CA ALA A 10 24.42 -22.81 11.60
C ALA A 10 22.99 -23.33 11.52
N HIS A 11 22.64 -24.32 12.34
CA HIS A 11 21.29 -24.87 12.41
C HIS A 11 20.26 -23.81 12.82
N ALA A 12 20.58 -22.98 13.79
CA ALA A 12 19.70 -21.88 14.24
C ALA A 12 19.45 -20.87 13.14
N ARG A 13 20.47 -20.50 12.38
CA ARG A 13 20.34 -19.59 11.24
C ARG A 13 19.45 -20.19 10.14
N HIS A 14 19.66 -21.46 9.82
CA HIS A 14 18.84 -22.16 8.83
C HIS A 14 17.39 -22.29 9.28
N LYS A 15 17.14 -22.58 10.55
CA LYS A 15 15.79 -22.65 11.13
C LYS A 15 15.06 -21.32 11.05
N LYS A 16 15.77 -20.22 11.22
CA LYS A 16 15.18 -18.87 11.11
C LYS A 16 14.59 -18.64 9.71
N ILE A 17 15.33 -19.01 8.67
CA ILE A 17 14.85 -18.87 7.27
C ILE A 17 13.70 -19.85 7.00
N LEU A 18 13.81 -21.11 7.44
CA LEU A 18 12.75 -22.10 7.26
C LEU A 18 11.45 -21.70 7.97
N LYS A 19 11.55 -21.01 9.09
CA LYS A 19 10.39 -20.48 9.80
C LYS A 19 9.67 -19.43 8.96
N LEU A 20 10.40 -18.56 8.27
CA LEU A 20 9.82 -17.58 7.34
C LEU A 20 9.20 -18.24 6.11
N ALA A 21 9.66 -19.44 5.75
CA ALA A 21 9.18 -20.19 4.60
C ALA A 21 7.99 -21.11 4.90
N LYS A 22 7.46 -21.09 6.12
CA LYS A 22 6.29 -21.91 6.48
C LYS A 22 5.12 -21.62 5.55
N GLY A 23 4.47 -22.68 5.08
CA GLY A 23 3.35 -22.57 4.16
C GLY A 23 3.73 -22.54 2.69
N TYR A 24 5.00 -22.50 2.36
CA TYR A 24 5.46 -22.59 0.98
C TYR A 24 5.29 -24.01 0.45
N ARG A 25 5.04 -24.14 -0.85
CA ARG A 25 4.74 -25.42 -1.47
C ARG A 25 5.99 -26.24 -1.74
N GLY A 26 5.88 -27.54 -1.54
CA GLY A 26 6.93 -28.53 -1.85
C GLY A 26 8.18 -28.31 -1.02
N THR A 27 9.34 -28.51 -1.64
CA THR A 27 10.64 -28.42 -0.99
C THR A 27 11.02 -26.99 -0.59
N ARG A 28 10.32 -25.98 -1.10
CA ARG A 28 10.56 -24.57 -0.76
C ARG A 28 10.29 -24.27 0.72
N SER A 29 9.50 -25.10 1.40
CA SER A 29 9.26 -24.98 2.84
C SER A 29 10.19 -25.85 3.68
N ARG A 30 10.93 -26.77 3.07
CA ARG A 30 11.71 -27.82 3.78
C ARG A 30 13.21 -27.73 3.55
N LEU A 31 13.67 -27.54 2.30
CA LEU A 31 15.07 -27.47 1.97
C LEU A 31 15.57 -26.03 2.10
N PHE A 32 16.62 -25.85 2.92
CA PHE A 32 17.16 -24.52 3.20
C PHE A 32 17.52 -23.75 1.94
N LYS A 33 18.24 -24.37 1.01
CA LYS A 33 18.69 -23.71 -0.22
C LYS A 33 17.51 -23.13 -1.01
N LYS A 34 16.49 -23.94 -1.26
CA LYS A 34 15.28 -23.53 -1.99
C LYS A 34 14.44 -22.54 -1.18
N ALA A 35 14.31 -22.76 0.12
CA ALA A 35 13.60 -21.85 1.01
C ALA A 35 14.27 -20.48 1.06
N ASN A 36 15.59 -20.44 1.16
CA ASN A 36 16.35 -19.19 1.20
C ASN A 36 16.16 -18.36 -0.06
N GLU A 37 16.26 -18.97 -1.23
CA GLU A 37 16.03 -18.29 -2.52
C GLU A 37 14.61 -17.71 -2.59
N THR A 38 13.62 -18.51 -2.20
CA THR A 38 12.22 -18.10 -2.26
C THR A 38 11.91 -16.99 -1.26
N VAL A 39 12.45 -17.08 -0.03
CA VAL A 39 12.27 -16.04 1.00
C VAL A 39 12.90 -14.72 0.58
N MET A 40 14.11 -14.75 0.01
CA MET A 40 14.76 -13.54 -0.47
C MET A 40 13.90 -12.84 -1.53
N LYS A 41 13.34 -13.61 -2.47
CA LYS A 41 12.47 -13.08 -3.50
C LYS A 41 11.17 -12.53 -2.92
N ALA A 42 10.58 -13.25 -1.96
CA ALA A 42 9.36 -12.81 -1.27
C ALA A 42 9.57 -11.48 -0.54
N LEU A 43 10.68 -11.34 0.17
CA LEU A 43 11.01 -10.09 0.88
C LEU A 43 11.31 -8.94 -0.09
N TYR A 44 11.96 -9.23 -1.22
CA TYR A 44 12.20 -8.25 -2.26
C TYR A 44 10.87 -7.72 -2.83
N TYR A 45 9.96 -8.62 -3.18
CA TYR A 45 8.64 -8.23 -3.68
C TYR A 45 7.82 -7.50 -2.62
N ALA A 46 7.90 -7.92 -1.36
CA ALA A 46 7.20 -7.25 -0.26
C ALA A 46 7.65 -5.80 -0.13
N ARG A 47 8.95 -5.54 -0.20
CA ARG A 47 9.50 -4.17 -0.17
C ARG A 47 9.02 -3.34 -1.35
N ARG A 48 9.14 -3.90 -2.56
CA ARG A 48 8.70 -3.23 -3.79
C ARG A 48 7.21 -2.89 -3.73
N ASP A 49 6.40 -3.86 -3.32
CA ASP A 49 4.94 -3.73 -3.35
C ASP A 49 4.42 -2.83 -2.23
N ARG A 50 5.11 -2.72 -1.09
CA ARG A 50 4.76 -1.72 -0.08
C ARG A 50 4.89 -0.29 -0.64
N ARG A 51 5.86 -0.05 -1.50
CA ARG A 51 6.04 1.25 -2.17
C ARG A 51 5.01 1.45 -3.28
N ALA A 52 4.76 0.41 -4.06
CA ALA A 52 3.73 0.44 -5.11
C ALA A 52 2.33 0.62 -4.53
N LYS A 53 2.05 0.04 -3.37
CA LYS A 53 0.77 0.14 -2.69
C LYS A 53 0.35 1.58 -2.41
N LYS A 54 1.31 2.42 -2.04
CA LYS A 54 1.06 3.84 -1.79
C LYS A 54 0.57 4.55 -3.05
N ARG A 55 1.19 4.26 -4.18
CA ARG A 55 0.80 4.83 -5.48
C ARG A 55 -0.57 4.31 -5.92
N GLU A 56 -0.82 3.03 -5.73
CA GLU A 56 -2.09 2.38 -6.08
C GLU A 56 -3.25 2.96 -5.27
N PHE A 57 -3.08 3.16 -3.97
CA PHE A 57 -4.09 3.80 -3.14
C PHE A 57 -4.35 5.23 -3.57
N ARG A 58 -3.31 5.98 -3.91
CA ARG A 58 -3.49 7.35 -4.40
C ARG A 58 -4.28 7.38 -5.71
N GLN A 59 -4.02 6.46 -6.63
CA GLN A 59 -4.80 6.34 -7.87
C GLN A 59 -6.26 6.03 -7.58
N LEU A 60 -6.53 5.14 -6.63
CA LEU A 60 -7.89 4.80 -6.21
C LEU A 60 -8.62 6.01 -5.62
N TRP A 61 -7.96 6.75 -4.74
CA TRP A 61 -8.54 7.97 -4.16
C TRP A 61 -8.87 9.01 -5.23
N ILE A 62 -7.96 9.23 -6.15
CA ILE A 62 -8.16 10.17 -7.26
C ILE A 62 -9.34 9.74 -8.13
N ALA A 63 -9.46 8.45 -8.43
CA ALA A 63 -10.59 7.92 -9.20
C ALA A 63 -11.93 8.17 -8.50
N ARG A 64 -12.00 7.93 -7.20
CA ARG A 64 -13.20 8.18 -6.39
C ARG A 64 -13.55 9.66 -6.32
N ILE A 65 -12.55 10.50 -6.07
CA ILE A 65 -12.73 11.97 -6.03
C ILE A 65 -13.21 12.47 -7.38
N ASN A 66 -12.61 12.00 -8.47
CA ASN A 66 -12.98 12.43 -9.81
C ASN A 66 -14.43 12.04 -10.17
N ALA A 67 -14.83 10.82 -9.82
CA ALA A 67 -16.20 10.35 -10.04
C ALA A 67 -17.21 11.24 -9.31
N ALA A 68 -16.96 11.53 -8.04
CA ALA A 68 -17.83 12.38 -7.24
C ALA A 68 -17.81 13.84 -7.72
N ALA A 69 -16.66 14.34 -8.13
CA ALA A 69 -16.53 15.70 -8.68
C ALA A 69 -17.32 15.85 -9.98
N ARG A 70 -17.30 14.85 -10.84
CA ARG A 70 -18.08 14.86 -12.10
C ARG A 70 -19.58 14.84 -11.86
N ILE A 71 -20.05 14.11 -10.84
CA ILE A 71 -21.45 14.13 -10.42
C ILE A 71 -21.86 15.55 -10.01
N ASN A 72 -20.96 16.30 -9.39
CA ASN A 72 -21.20 17.67 -8.95
C ASN A 72 -20.84 18.74 -10.01
N GLY A 73 -20.55 18.32 -11.24
CA GLY A 73 -20.30 19.22 -12.36
C GLY A 73 -18.91 19.82 -12.46
N THR A 74 -17.92 19.18 -11.85
CA THR A 74 -16.52 19.63 -11.93
C THR A 74 -15.58 18.44 -12.21
N THR A 75 -14.29 18.69 -12.29
CA THR A 75 -13.27 17.66 -12.47
C THR A 75 -12.35 17.62 -11.25
N ASN A 76 -11.62 16.51 -11.10
CA ASN A 76 -10.66 16.36 -10.01
C ASN A 76 -9.64 17.51 -9.98
N SER A 77 -9.09 17.87 -11.14
CA SER A 77 -8.07 18.94 -11.22
C SER A 77 -8.59 20.30 -10.76
N ARG A 78 -9.77 20.68 -11.24
CA ARG A 78 -10.43 21.94 -10.85
C ARG A 78 -10.82 21.94 -9.39
N PHE A 79 -11.32 20.82 -8.89
CA PHE A 79 -11.73 20.66 -7.50
C PHE A 79 -10.53 20.82 -6.55
N ILE A 80 -9.43 20.14 -6.81
CA ILE A 80 -8.21 20.24 -5.98
C ILE A 80 -7.62 21.66 -6.05
N ALA A 81 -7.57 22.25 -7.25
CA ALA A 81 -7.08 23.61 -7.41
C ALA A 81 -7.95 24.61 -6.63
N GLY A 82 -9.27 24.45 -6.68
CA GLY A 82 -10.20 25.29 -5.92
C GLY A 82 -10.04 25.16 -4.42
N LEU A 83 -9.87 23.95 -3.91
CA LEU A 83 -9.61 23.72 -2.48
C LEU A 83 -8.29 24.36 -2.04
N THR A 84 -7.25 24.27 -2.86
CA THR A 84 -5.96 24.88 -2.58
C THR A 84 -6.09 26.41 -2.51
N LYS A 85 -6.82 27.02 -3.43
CA LYS A 85 -7.10 28.46 -3.41
C LYS A 85 -7.89 28.89 -2.18
N ALA A 86 -8.83 28.06 -1.75
CA ALA A 86 -9.66 28.34 -0.58
C ALA A 86 -8.92 28.13 0.74
N GLY A 87 -7.70 27.58 0.70
CA GLY A 87 -6.90 27.29 1.89
C GLY A 87 -7.38 26.07 2.68
N VAL A 88 -8.14 25.18 2.05
CA VAL A 88 -8.64 23.95 2.67
C VAL A 88 -7.55 22.89 2.65
N GLU A 89 -7.14 22.44 3.81
CA GLU A 89 -6.09 21.41 3.98
C GLU A 89 -6.71 20.05 4.30
N VAL A 90 -7.19 19.37 3.27
CA VAL A 90 -7.75 18.02 3.39
C VAL A 90 -7.01 17.11 2.41
N ASN A 91 -6.52 15.98 2.89
CA ASN A 91 -5.79 15.05 2.03
C ASN A 91 -6.74 14.23 1.15
N ARG A 92 -6.18 13.61 0.11
CA ARG A 92 -6.98 12.84 -0.86
C ARG A 92 -7.68 11.63 -0.24
N LYS A 93 -7.09 11.02 0.76
CA LYS A 93 -7.70 9.90 1.48
C LYS A 93 -9.03 10.31 2.12
N MET A 94 -9.02 11.44 2.81
CA MET A 94 -10.22 11.98 3.47
C MET A 94 -11.27 12.41 2.43
N LEU A 95 -10.85 13.03 1.35
CA LEU A 95 -11.76 13.43 0.28
C LEU A 95 -12.42 12.22 -0.39
N ALA A 96 -11.66 11.16 -0.63
CA ALA A 96 -12.20 9.93 -1.19
C ALA A 96 -13.19 9.24 -0.24
N ASP A 97 -12.93 9.28 1.04
CA ASP A 97 -13.84 8.74 2.06
C ASP A 97 -15.16 9.51 2.08
N LEU A 98 -15.12 10.84 2.07
CA LEU A 98 -16.32 11.69 1.98
C LEU A 98 -17.08 11.44 0.68
N ALA A 99 -16.38 11.24 -0.42
CA ALA A 99 -17.00 10.99 -1.72
C ALA A 99 -17.88 9.73 -1.72
N VAL A 100 -17.48 8.72 -0.96
CA VAL A 100 -18.19 7.44 -0.89
C VAL A 100 -19.22 7.43 0.24
N ASN A 101 -18.84 7.91 1.42
CA ASN A 101 -19.64 7.73 2.64
C ASN A 101 -20.48 8.95 3.01
N ASP A 102 -20.12 10.13 2.54
CA ASP A 102 -20.85 11.37 2.85
C ASP A 102 -20.86 12.31 1.64
N ALA A 103 -21.73 12.00 0.70
CA ALA A 103 -21.87 12.78 -0.54
C ALA A 103 -22.29 14.24 -0.29
N ALA A 104 -23.07 14.50 0.75
CA ALA A 104 -23.52 15.84 1.09
C ALA A 104 -22.34 16.73 1.54
N ALA A 105 -21.45 16.21 2.38
CA ALA A 105 -20.25 16.93 2.80
C ALA A 105 -19.30 17.16 1.62
N PHE A 106 -19.17 16.20 0.72
CA PHE A 106 -18.38 16.34 -0.50
C PHE A 106 -18.94 17.44 -1.40
N ALA A 107 -20.25 17.50 -1.58
CA ALA A 107 -20.91 18.55 -2.36
C ALA A 107 -20.64 19.95 -1.79
N LYS A 108 -20.63 20.11 -0.48
CA LYS A 108 -20.27 21.37 0.18
C LYS A 108 -18.83 21.78 -0.13
N LEU A 109 -17.90 20.82 -0.11
CA LEU A 109 -16.51 21.08 -0.48
C LEU A 109 -16.37 21.48 -1.94
N VAL A 110 -17.16 20.90 -2.83
CA VAL A 110 -17.21 21.29 -4.25
C VAL A 110 -17.67 22.74 -4.39
N GLU A 111 -18.69 23.15 -3.65
CA GLU A 111 -19.17 24.52 -3.64
C GLU A 111 -18.09 25.50 -3.18
N VAL A 112 -17.38 25.17 -2.10
CA VAL A 112 -16.25 25.96 -1.61
C VAL A 112 -15.17 26.10 -2.68
N ALA A 113 -14.85 25.02 -3.38
CA ALA A 113 -13.86 25.01 -4.46
C ALA A 113 -14.28 25.85 -5.64
N LYS A 114 -15.56 25.82 -6.01
CA LYS A 114 -16.11 26.62 -7.13
C LYS A 114 -16.13 28.12 -6.82
N ASN A 115 -16.32 28.46 -5.56
CA ASN A 115 -16.42 29.86 -5.11
C ASN A 115 -15.05 30.49 -4.78
N ALA A 116 -14.00 29.72 -4.87
CA ALA A 116 -12.63 30.18 -4.56
C ALA A 116 -11.98 30.96 -5.72
#